data_1707ef3ae53850b0cb122955a73bcf5a
#
_entry.id   1707ef3ae53850b0cb122955a73bcf5a
#
_cell.length_a   1.000
_cell.length_b   1.000
_cell.length_c   1.000
_cell.angle_alpha   90.00
_cell.angle_beta   90.00
_cell.angle_gamma   90.00
#
_symmetry.space_group_name_H-M   'P 1'
#
loop_
_entity.id
_entity.type
_entity.pdbx_description
1 polymer ?
#
loop_
_entity_poly.entity_id
_entity_poly.type
_entity_poly.pdbx_seq_one_letter_code
_entity_poly.pdbx_strand_id
1 'polypeptide(L)'
;DEKLFPNAVSTARQIWKISIFYLIIGTVVMTFAARSAGLAWDRAFLHGMWVYMSAWSTGGFAPMSQNILYYHSSLFELCAVVFFVIGSLNFALHHAVLSGRVSEIRKNIETITFTISFIILSSLVTVGLMKNNVYPDLLAFLRKGLFHLISGQTTTGFMTVYAKQFYYEWGDIALVAMTIAMLLGGSACSTAGGFKALRIGVIFETFKTEVKKLLLPESRIVEYRIHHIKEMILSDSLIRSSFLIVTAYLVTFTVGTLITLLFGYPLTMAAFESASVTGNVGLSIGVTSTSMPLLLKITYIIMMWLGRLEFMSIFALIAFILKGGLKK
;
A
#
# COMPACT_ATOMS: atom_id res chain seq x y z
N ASP A 1 10.43 17.39 1.45
CA ASP A 1 9.01 17.62 1.76
C ASP A 1 8.27 17.97 0.48
N GLU A 2 7.45 17.07 -0.02
CA GLU A 2 6.56 17.32 -1.15
C GLU A 2 5.40 18.19 -0.68
N LYS A 3 5.55 19.50 -0.81
CA LYS A 3 4.46 20.44 -0.55
C LYS A 3 3.70 20.68 -1.85
N LEU A 4 2.39 20.45 -1.87
CA LEU A 4 1.49 20.83 -2.97
C LEU A 4 1.59 22.33 -3.27
N PHE A 5 1.74 23.13 -2.22
CA PHE A 5 1.91 24.59 -2.25
C PHE A 5 2.99 25.02 -1.25
N PRO A 6 3.61 26.20 -1.42
CA PRO A 6 4.60 26.73 -0.49
C PRO A 6 4.08 26.87 0.95
N ASN A 7 2.77 27.08 1.13
CA ASN A 7 2.14 27.25 2.43
C ASN A 7 1.42 25.97 2.87
N ALA A 8 1.71 25.50 4.10
CA ALA A 8 1.09 24.31 4.71
C ALA A 8 -0.44 24.42 4.80
N VAL A 9 -0.98 25.61 5.11
CA VAL A 9 -2.43 25.85 5.21
C VAL A 9 -3.10 25.67 3.83
N SER A 10 -2.48 26.18 2.76
CA SER A 10 -3.00 26.01 1.40
C SER A 10 -2.98 24.55 0.96
N THR A 11 -1.93 23.83 1.29
CA THR A 11 -1.80 22.38 1.04
C THR A 11 -2.90 21.61 1.77
N ALA A 12 -3.09 21.84 3.07
CA ALA A 12 -4.13 21.19 3.86
C ALA A 12 -5.54 21.48 3.30
N ARG A 13 -5.82 22.75 2.97
CA ARG A 13 -7.12 23.16 2.38
C ARG A 13 -7.40 22.42 1.06
N GLN A 14 -6.40 22.25 0.21
CA GLN A 14 -6.56 21.54 -1.05
C GLN A 14 -6.79 20.05 -0.85
N ILE A 15 -6.06 19.41 0.07
CA ILE A 15 -6.27 18.01 0.45
C ILE A 15 -7.71 17.80 0.94
N TRP A 16 -8.22 18.69 1.82
CA TRP A 16 -9.60 18.64 2.29
C TRP A 16 -10.63 18.79 1.17
N LYS A 17 -10.44 19.74 0.24
CA LYS A 17 -11.34 19.90 -0.91
C LYS A 17 -11.42 18.65 -1.77
N ILE A 18 -10.28 18.04 -2.09
CA ILE A 18 -10.20 16.78 -2.85
C ILE A 18 -10.89 15.64 -2.09
N SER A 19 -10.61 15.50 -0.80
CA SER A 19 -11.17 14.43 0.02
C SER A 19 -12.69 14.56 0.20
N ILE A 20 -13.23 15.77 0.39
CA ILE A 20 -14.68 16.01 0.50
C ILE A 20 -15.36 15.74 -0.84
N PHE A 21 -14.77 16.17 -1.95
CA PHE A 21 -15.30 15.89 -3.28
C PHE A 21 -15.47 14.38 -3.53
N TYR A 22 -14.42 13.61 -3.26
CA TYR A 22 -14.47 12.15 -3.39
C TYR A 22 -15.37 11.50 -2.32
N LEU A 23 -15.48 12.07 -1.11
CA LEU A 23 -16.39 11.57 -0.06
C LEU A 23 -17.85 11.58 -0.53
N ILE A 24 -18.28 12.65 -1.15
CA ILE A 24 -19.67 12.78 -1.64
C ILE A 24 -19.91 11.74 -2.74
N ILE A 25 -19.07 11.71 -3.77
CA ILE A 25 -19.23 10.80 -4.91
C ILE A 25 -19.10 9.34 -4.44
N GLY A 26 -18.10 9.04 -3.66
CA GLY A 26 -17.82 7.68 -3.22
C GLY A 26 -18.91 7.13 -2.29
N THR A 27 -19.42 7.95 -1.36
CA THR A 27 -20.54 7.54 -0.51
C THR A 27 -21.78 7.21 -1.37
N VAL A 28 -22.12 8.05 -2.34
CA VAL A 28 -23.25 7.79 -3.24
C VAL A 28 -23.07 6.49 -4.01
N VAL A 29 -21.92 6.31 -4.68
CA VAL A 29 -21.63 5.11 -5.47
C VAL A 29 -21.67 3.85 -4.62
N MET A 30 -20.99 3.87 -3.45
CA MET A 30 -20.94 2.71 -2.55
C MET A 30 -22.30 2.43 -1.91
N THR A 31 -23.15 3.43 -1.67
CA THR A 31 -24.51 3.24 -1.19
C THR A 31 -25.35 2.48 -2.22
N PHE A 32 -25.30 2.88 -3.50
CA PHE A 32 -25.99 2.17 -4.57
C PHE A 32 -25.45 0.74 -4.76
N ALA A 33 -24.14 0.55 -4.68
CA ALA A 33 -23.52 -0.78 -4.72
C ALA A 33 -23.96 -1.66 -3.53
N ALA A 34 -24.05 -1.12 -2.31
CA ALA A 34 -24.56 -1.81 -1.13
C ALA A 34 -26.06 -2.13 -1.26
N ARG A 35 -26.83 -1.22 -1.83
CA ARG A 35 -28.25 -1.46 -2.13
C ARG A 35 -28.45 -2.61 -3.13
N SER A 36 -27.65 -2.64 -4.20
CA SER A 36 -27.69 -3.74 -5.18
C SER A 36 -27.24 -5.08 -4.60
N ALA A 37 -26.46 -5.07 -3.52
CA ALA A 37 -26.10 -6.26 -2.74
C ALA A 37 -27.22 -6.74 -1.78
N GLY A 38 -28.39 -6.07 -1.76
CA GLY A 38 -29.56 -6.49 -1.00
C GLY A 38 -29.78 -5.78 0.34
N LEU A 39 -28.96 -4.79 0.72
CA LEU A 39 -29.14 -4.05 1.97
C LEU A 39 -30.35 -3.08 1.88
N ALA A 40 -31.06 -2.87 3.00
CA ALA A 40 -32.06 -1.79 3.11
C ALA A 40 -31.38 -0.42 2.98
N TRP A 41 -32.10 0.62 2.55
CA TRP A 41 -31.52 1.94 2.22
C TRP A 41 -30.75 2.60 3.36
N ASP A 42 -31.26 2.53 4.59
CA ASP A 42 -30.62 3.03 5.81
C ASP A 42 -29.27 2.35 6.05
N ARG A 43 -29.23 1.02 6.01
CA ARG A 43 -27.99 0.24 6.11
C ARG A 43 -27.08 0.44 4.91
N ALA A 44 -27.61 0.48 3.69
CA ALA A 44 -26.83 0.69 2.48
C ALA A 44 -26.09 2.02 2.52
N PHE A 45 -26.71 3.10 3.02
CA PHE A 45 -26.06 4.38 3.21
C PHE A 45 -24.92 4.32 4.23
N LEU A 46 -25.16 3.77 5.42
CA LEU A 46 -24.12 3.67 6.46
C LEU A 46 -22.95 2.79 6.02
N HIS A 47 -23.24 1.59 5.51
CA HIS A 47 -22.20 0.68 5.02
C HIS A 47 -21.44 1.27 3.83
N GLY A 48 -22.14 1.90 2.88
CA GLY A 48 -21.55 2.56 1.74
C GLY A 48 -20.59 3.68 2.17
N MET A 49 -21.00 4.53 3.09
CA MET A 49 -20.18 5.61 3.64
C MET A 49 -18.95 5.05 4.37
N TRP A 50 -19.12 4.10 5.29
CA TRP A 50 -18.01 3.55 6.08
C TRP A 50 -17.00 2.80 5.22
N VAL A 51 -17.48 1.95 4.29
CA VAL A 51 -16.57 1.21 3.39
C VAL A 51 -15.88 2.16 2.42
N TYR A 52 -16.58 3.21 1.92
CA TYR A 52 -15.93 4.25 1.14
C TYR A 52 -14.81 4.96 1.93
N MET A 53 -15.08 5.42 3.16
CA MET A 53 -14.07 6.09 3.99
C MET A 53 -12.87 5.19 4.25
N SER A 54 -13.12 3.90 4.49
CA SER A 54 -12.08 2.90 4.67
C SER A 54 -11.29 2.64 3.38
N ALA A 55 -11.96 2.58 2.22
CA ALA A 55 -11.32 2.44 0.92
C ALA A 55 -10.45 3.66 0.59
N TRP A 56 -10.98 4.87 0.73
CA TRP A 56 -10.25 6.11 0.50
C TRP A 56 -9.02 6.28 1.39
N SER A 57 -9.14 5.92 2.66
CA SER A 57 -8.02 5.96 3.61
C SER A 57 -7.09 4.76 3.50
N THR A 58 -7.34 3.84 2.56
CA THR A 58 -6.65 2.54 2.44
C THR A 58 -6.56 1.81 3.79
N GLY A 59 -7.68 1.82 4.54
CA GLY A 59 -7.72 1.28 5.90
C GLY A 59 -8.18 -0.17 6.02
N GLY A 60 -8.93 -0.69 5.03
CA GLY A 60 -9.37 -2.09 4.96
C GLY A 60 -10.43 -2.51 6.00
N PHE A 61 -10.97 -1.57 6.75
CA PHE A 61 -12.00 -1.84 7.75
C PHE A 61 -13.39 -1.91 7.11
N ALA A 62 -14.18 -2.86 7.55
CA ALA A 62 -15.58 -2.99 7.16
C ALA A 62 -16.47 -3.16 8.42
N PRO A 63 -17.75 -2.77 8.36
CA PRO A 63 -18.64 -2.88 9.52
C PRO A 63 -18.94 -4.34 9.92
N MET A 64 -18.65 -5.29 9.04
CA MET A 64 -18.88 -6.72 9.27
C MET A 64 -17.57 -7.50 9.41
N SER A 65 -17.56 -8.51 10.29
CA SER A 65 -16.39 -9.34 10.57
C SER A 65 -15.88 -10.14 9.35
N GLN A 66 -16.76 -10.40 8.38
CA GLN A 66 -16.40 -11.03 7.11
C GLN A 66 -15.78 -10.07 6.10
N ASN A 67 -15.56 -8.81 6.46
CA ASN A 67 -15.04 -7.77 5.61
C ASN A 67 -15.89 -7.58 4.33
N ILE A 68 -15.27 -7.37 3.16
CA ILE A 68 -15.98 -7.19 1.88
C ILE A 68 -16.70 -8.48 1.44
N LEU A 69 -16.24 -9.64 1.87
CA LEU A 69 -16.89 -10.93 1.60
C LEU A 69 -18.38 -10.92 2.00
N TYR A 70 -18.76 -10.20 3.06
CA TYR A 70 -20.14 -10.10 3.56
C TYR A 70 -21.15 -9.71 2.48
N TYR A 71 -20.77 -8.84 1.55
CA TYR A 71 -21.70 -8.30 0.54
C TYR A 71 -21.99 -9.27 -0.62
N HIS A 72 -21.15 -10.28 -0.84
CA HIS A 72 -21.26 -11.25 -1.93
C HIS A 72 -21.56 -10.63 -3.31
N SER A 73 -21.13 -9.39 -3.55
CA SER A 73 -21.44 -8.58 -4.74
C SER A 73 -20.19 -8.16 -5.49
N SER A 74 -20.06 -8.63 -6.73
CA SER A 74 -18.94 -8.23 -7.61
C SER A 74 -18.95 -6.73 -7.91
N LEU A 75 -20.13 -6.11 -7.99
CA LEU A 75 -20.25 -4.66 -8.18
C LEU A 75 -19.69 -3.91 -6.96
N PHE A 76 -20.03 -4.36 -5.76
CA PHE A 76 -19.53 -3.75 -4.52
C PHE A 76 -18.02 -3.88 -4.40
N GLU A 77 -17.47 -5.06 -4.70
CA GLU A 77 -16.03 -5.33 -4.74
C GLU A 77 -15.32 -4.41 -5.74
N LEU A 78 -15.84 -4.30 -6.97
CA LEU A 78 -15.28 -3.45 -8.02
C LEU A 78 -15.29 -1.96 -7.63
N CYS A 79 -16.40 -1.46 -7.07
CA CYS A 79 -16.47 -0.09 -6.59
C CYS A 79 -15.45 0.16 -5.46
N ALA A 80 -15.28 -0.78 -4.53
CA ALA A 80 -14.29 -0.67 -3.47
C ALA A 80 -12.87 -0.62 -4.06
N VAL A 81 -12.53 -1.48 -5.06
CA VAL A 81 -11.23 -1.45 -5.76
C VAL A 81 -10.94 -0.07 -6.34
N VAL A 82 -11.90 0.52 -7.05
CA VAL A 82 -11.72 1.85 -7.65
C VAL A 82 -11.35 2.88 -6.57
N PHE A 83 -12.06 2.90 -5.45
CA PHE A 83 -11.81 3.92 -4.42
C PHE A 83 -10.53 3.69 -3.63
N PHE A 84 -10.14 2.46 -3.33
CA PHE A 84 -8.87 2.27 -2.62
C PHE A 84 -7.64 2.41 -3.55
N VAL A 85 -7.77 2.13 -4.84
CA VAL A 85 -6.71 2.47 -5.80
C VAL A 85 -6.55 3.98 -5.91
N ILE A 86 -7.66 4.71 -6.07
CA ILE A 86 -7.64 6.17 -6.09
C ILE A 86 -7.05 6.71 -4.78
N GLY A 87 -7.46 6.20 -3.61
CA GLY A 87 -6.92 6.61 -2.30
C GLY A 87 -5.42 6.36 -2.14
N SER A 88 -4.87 5.34 -2.81
CA SER A 88 -3.43 5.02 -2.79
C SER A 88 -2.56 5.91 -3.68
N LEU A 89 -3.16 6.81 -4.48
CA LEU A 89 -2.43 7.74 -5.34
C LEU A 89 -2.08 9.03 -4.61
N ASN A 90 -1.03 9.68 -5.06
CA ASN A 90 -0.54 10.95 -4.51
C ASN A 90 -1.57 12.09 -4.63
N PHE A 91 -1.79 12.85 -3.56
CA PHE A 91 -2.71 14.00 -3.57
C PHE A 91 -2.34 15.08 -4.60
N ALA A 92 -1.05 15.25 -4.90
CA ALA A 92 -0.60 16.17 -5.93
C ALA A 92 -0.99 15.68 -7.34
N LEU A 93 -1.02 14.36 -7.56
CA LEU A 93 -1.53 13.77 -8.81
C LEU A 93 -3.05 14.01 -8.94
N HIS A 94 -3.82 13.85 -7.86
CA HIS A 94 -5.24 14.19 -7.87
C HIS A 94 -5.47 15.65 -8.24
N HIS A 95 -4.71 16.56 -7.64
CA HIS A 95 -4.79 17.98 -7.97
C HIS A 95 -4.47 18.24 -9.46
N ALA A 96 -3.43 17.61 -9.99
CA ALA A 96 -3.05 17.75 -11.40
C ALA A 96 -4.16 17.27 -12.34
N VAL A 97 -4.75 16.10 -12.08
CA VAL A 97 -5.83 15.52 -12.87
C VAL A 97 -7.09 16.38 -12.82
N LEU A 98 -7.52 16.80 -11.63
CA LEU A 98 -8.68 17.68 -11.46
C LEU A 98 -8.47 19.06 -12.09
N SER A 99 -7.22 19.48 -12.29
CA SER A 99 -6.85 20.70 -13.02
C SER A 99 -6.70 20.49 -14.54
N GLY A 100 -7.12 19.32 -15.08
CA GLY A 100 -7.10 19.01 -16.51
C GLY A 100 -5.81 18.37 -17.03
N ARG A 101 -4.78 18.17 -16.20
CA ARG A 101 -3.51 17.55 -16.59
C ARG A 101 -3.54 16.02 -16.46
N VAL A 102 -4.47 15.37 -17.18
CA VAL A 102 -4.67 13.90 -17.10
C VAL A 102 -3.45 13.12 -17.58
N SER A 103 -2.62 13.68 -18.47
CA SER A 103 -1.39 13.03 -18.95
C SER A 103 -0.38 12.72 -17.84
N GLU A 104 -0.47 13.42 -16.69
CA GLU A 104 0.41 13.16 -15.54
C GLU A 104 0.25 11.74 -14.97
N ILE A 105 -0.92 11.12 -15.09
CA ILE A 105 -1.12 9.72 -14.67
C ILE A 105 -0.13 8.78 -15.35
N ARG A 106 0.18 9.01 -16.65
CA ARG A 106 1.06 8.13 -17.43
C ARG A 106 2.54 8.49 -17.33
N LYS A 107 2.86 9.74 -16.99
CA LYS A 107 4.24 10.24 -16.94
C LYS A 107 4.87 10.12 -15.56
N ASN A 108 4.05 10.12 -14.52
CA ASN A 108 4.53 10.10 -13.14
C ASN A 108 5.24 8.79 -12.80
N ILE A 109 6.46 8.89 -12.27
CA ILE A 109 7.29 7.74 -11.88
C ILE A 109 6.59 6.82 -10.89
N GLU A 110 5.78 7.36 -9.97
CA GLU A 110 5.03 6.57 -8.99
C GLU A 110 3.99 5.67 -9.67
N THR A 111 3.20 6.24 -10.58
CA THR A 111 2.18 5.49 -11.32
C THR A 111 2.81 4.43 -12.20
N ILE A 112 3.93 4.74 -12.86
CA ILE A 112 4.69 3.80 -13.67
C ILE A 112 5.21 2.65 -12.80
N THR A 113 5.88 2.96 -11.69
CA THR A 113 6.45 1.98 -10.77
C THR A 113 5.36 1.08 -10.19
N PHE A 114 4.24 1.67 -9.72
CA PHE A 114 3.09 0.93 -9.21
C PHE A 114 2.50 -0.02 -10.28
N THR A 115 2.33 0.47 -11.50
CA THR A 115 1.74 -0.34 -12.59
C THR A 115 2.67 -1.48 -13.02
N ILE A 116 3.97 -1.21 -13.17
CA ILE A 116 4.95 -2.26 -13.55
C ILE A 116 5.01 -3.32 -12.45
N SER A 117 5.13 -2.94 -11.19
CA SER A 117 5.16 -3.89 -10.08
C SER A 117 3.86 -4.70 -10.00
N PHE A 118 2.70 -4.06 -10.22
CA PHE A 118 1.41 -4.77 -10.26
C PHE A 118 1.36 -5.81 -11.38
N ILE A 119 1.83 -5.50 -12.59
CA ILE A 119 1.85 -6.43 -13.72
C ILE A 119 2.77 -7.63 -13.41
N ILE A 120 3.96 -7.39 -12.88
CA ILE A 120 4.91 -8.46 -12.52
C ILE A 120 4.31 -9.36 -11.44
N LEU A 121 3.79 -8.78 -10.36
CA LEU A 121 3.25 -9.53 -9.25
C LEU A 121 1.93 -10.24 -9.60
N SER A 122 1.09 -9.65 -10.45
CA SER A 122 -0.11 -10.32 -10.95
C SER A 122 0.23 -11.56 -11.79
N SER A 123 1.29 -11.51 -12.58
CA SER A 123 1.76 -12.68 -13.31
C SER A 123 2.21 -13.80 -12.37
N LEU A 124 2.95 -13.47 -11.29
CA LEU A 124 3.38 -14.45 -10.29
C LEU A 124 2.20 -15.04 -9.52
N VAL A 125 1.25 -14.21 -9.08
CA VAL A 125 0.02 -14.68 -8.40
C VAL A 125 -0.78 -15.58 -9.33
N THR A 126 -0.91 -15.20 -10.61
CA THR A 126 -1.61 -16.02 -11.63
C THR A 126 -0.97 -17.39 -11.75
N VAL A 127 0.35 -17.46 -11.93
CA VAL A 127 1.09 -18.72 -12.03
C VAL A 127 0.91 -19.56 -10.77
N GLY A 128 1.00 -18.95 -9.58
CA GLY A 128 0.81 -19.66 -8.30
C GLY A 128 -0.58 -20.25 -8.15
N LEU A 129 -1.63 -19.47 -8.43
CA LEU A 129 -3.03 -19.91 -8.30
C LEU A 129 -3.42 -20.93 -9.36
N MET A 130 -2.92 -20.79 -10.60
CA MET A 130 -3.15 -21.78 -11.66
C MET A 130 -2.46 -23.11 -11.37
N LYS A 131 -1.24 -23.09 -10.85
CA LYS A 131 -0.51 -24.32 -10.46
C LYS A 131 -1.28 -25.14 -9.42
N ASN A 132 -1.97 -24.47 -8.53
CA ASN A 132 -2.74 -25.12 -7.46
C ASN A 132 -4.22 -25.34 -7.82
N ASN A 133 -4.67 -24.95 -9.03
CA ASN A 133 -6.07 -25.02 -9.48
C ASN A 133 -7.06 -24.40 -8.48
N VAL A 134 -6.68 -23.28 -7.84
CA VAL A 134 -7.48 -22.66 -6.75
C VAL A 134 -8.78 -22.08 -7.24
N TYR A 135 -8.77 -21.45 -8.41
CA TYR A 135 -9.95 -20.82 -9.01
C TYR A 135 -10.18 -21.36 -10.43
N PRO A 136 -11.28 -22.11 -10.67
CA PRO A 136 -11.56 -22.69 -11.99
C PRO A 136 -11.98 -21.64 -13.01
N ASP A 137 -12.62 -20.55 -12.56
CA ASP A 137 -13.18 -19.51 -13.42
C ASP A 137 -12.36 -18.24 -13.41
N LEU A 138 -12.25 -17.59 -14.58
CA LEU A 138 -11.61 -16.29 -14.72
C LEU A 138 -12.24 -15.23 -13.80
N LEU A 139 -13.58 -15.25 -13.65
CA LEU A 139 -14.27 -14.30 -12.78
C LEU A 139 -13.91 -14.52 -11.30
N ALA A 140 -13.84 -15.76 -10.84
CA ALA A 140 -13.41 -16.10 -9.48
C ALA A 140 -11.95 -15.67 -9.26
N PHE A 141 -11.07 -15.89 -10.24
CA PHE A 141 -9.68 -15.43 -10.20
C PHE A 141 -9.57 -13.91 -10.08
N LEU A 142 -10.30 -13.14 -10.90
CA LEU A 142 -10.30 -11.67 -10.85
C LEU A 142 -10.83 -11.15 -9.52
N ARG A 143 -11.95 -11.69 -9.03
CA ARG A 143 -12.61 -11.26 -7.80
C ARG A 143 -11.84 -11.63 -6.52
N LYS A 144 -11.14 -12.74 -6.53
CA LYS A 144 -10.42 -13.23 -5.34
C LYS A 144 -8.90 -13.05 -5.48
N GLY A 145 -8.31 -13.53 -6.56
CA GLY A 145 -6.86 -13.43 -6.79
C GLY A 145 -6.36 -12.00 -6.96
N LEU A 146 -6.78 -11.34 -8.03
CA LEU A 146 -6.33 -9.97 -8.33
C LEU A 146 -6.88 -8.92 -7.35
N PHE A 147 -8.10 -9.12 -6.82
CA PHE A 147 -8.64 -8.24 -5.77
C PHE A 147 -7.70 -8.16 -4.56
N HIS A 148 -7.22 -9.32 -4.07
CA HIS A 148 -6.32 -9.32 -2.90
C HIS A 148 -4.93 -8.79 -3.24
N LEU A 149 -4.42 -9.06 -4.45
CA LEU A 149 -3.15 -8.50 -4.87
C LEU A 149 -3.17 -6.97 -4.87
N ILE A 150 -4.20 -6.36 -5.49
CA ILE A 150 -4.30 -4.92 -5.53
C ILE A 150 -4.62 -4.33 -4.15
N SER A 151 -5.43 -5.03 -3.33
CA SER A 151 -5.68 -4.66 -1.93
C SER A 151 -4.39 -4.70 -1.09
N GLY A 152 -3.54 -5.70 -1.30
CA GLY A 152 -2.22 -5.82 -0.66
C GLY A 152 -1.26 -4.73 -1.13
N GLN A 153 -1.14 -4.49 -2.43
CA GLN A 153 -0.21 -3.51 -2.98
C GLN A 153 -0.61 -2.06 -2.67
N THR A 154 -1.91 -1.75 -2.62
CA THR A 154 -2.39 -0.44 -2.16
C THR A 154 -2.33 -0.29 -0.64
N THR A 155 -1.91 -1.34 0.07
CA THR A 155 -1.91 -1.44 1.54
C THR A 155 -3.27 -1.19 2.18
N THR A 156 -4.34 -1.59 1.49
CA THR A 156 -5.71 -1.39 1.96
C THR A 156 -6.16 -2.48 2.94
N GLY A 157 -5.92 -3.75 2.61
CA GLY A 157 -6.24 -4.85 3.51
C GLY A 157 -7.70 -5.36 3.44
N PHE A 158 -8.49 -4.96 2.45
CA PHE A 158 -9.81 -5.57 2.23
C PHE A 158 -9.69 -7.02 1.79
N MET A 159 -10.60 -7.86 2.29
CA MET A 159 -10.63 -9.30 2.05
C MET A 159 -11.97 -9.77 1.47
N THR A 160 -11.88 -10.66 0.47
CA THR A 160 -13.01 -11.40 -0.12
C THR A 160 -12.86 -12.93 0.05
N VAL A 161 -11.86 -13.36 0.84
CA VAL A 161 -11.64 -14.75 1.27
C VAL A 161 -11.31 -14.76 2.75
N TYR A 162 -11.45 -15.90 3.40
CA TYR A 162 -11.05 -16.06 4.80
C TYR A 162 -9.54 -16.17 4.94
N ALA A 163 -8.98 -15.65 6.06
CA ALA A 163 -7.55 -15.63 6.32
C ALA A 163 -6.86 -16.99 6.14
N LYS A 164 -7.48 -18.09 6.62
CA LYS A 164 -6.93 -19.44 6.47
C LYS A 164 -6.86 -19.92 5.02
N GLN A 165 -7.72 -19.43 4.12
CA GLN A 165 -7.69 -19.82 2.72
C GLN A 165 -6.40 -19.39 2.03
N PHE A 166 -5.83 -18.25 2.40
CA PHE A 166 -4.52 -17.85 1.89
C PHE A 166 -3.47 -18.93 2.12
N TYR A 167 -3.38 -19.46 3.34
CA TYR A 167 -2.36 -20.45 3.68
C TYR A 167 -2.57 -21.80 3.02
N TYR A 168 -3.81 -22.32 3.04
CA TYR A 168 -4.11 -23.66 2.58
C TYR A 168 -4.28 -23.79 1.08
N GLU A 169 -4.76 -22.73 0.41
CA GLU A 169 -5.16 -22.85 -1.00
C GLU A 169 -4.16 -22.18 -1.96
N TRP A 170 -3.59 -21.00 -1.60
CA TRP A 170 -2.87 -20.17 -2.57
C TRP A 170 -1.47 -20.67 -2.95
N GLY A 171 -0.78 -21.38 -2.06
CA GLY A 171 0.59 -21.87 -2.25
C GLY A 171 1.66 -20.78 -2.17
N ASP A 172 2.91 -21.22 -2.03
CA ASP A 172 4.04 -20.34 -1.68
C ASP A 172 4.32 -19.24 -2.71
N ILE A 173 4.21 -19.54 -4.02
CA ILE A 173 4.50 -18.55 -5.08
C ILE A 173 3.55 -17.35 -4.97
N ALA A 174 2.24 -17.60 -4.83
CA ALA A 174 1.25 -16.54 -4.70
C ALA A 174 1.42 -15.78 -3.37
N LEU A 175 1.72 -16.48 -2.28
CA LEU A 175 1.95 -15.86 -0.97
C LEU A 175 3.21 -15.00 -0.93
N VAL A 176 4.30 -15.42 -1.56
CA VAL A 176 5.52 -14.62 -1.68
C VAL A 176 5.26 -13.38 -2.54
N ALA A 177 4.54 -13.51 -3.66
CA ALA A 177 4.17 -12.37 -4.49
C ALA A 177 3.29 -11.37 -3.73
N MET A 178 2.32 -11.85 -2.91
CA MET A 178 1.52 -11.03 -2.02
C MET A 178 2.36 -10.32 -0.95
N THR A 179 3.31 -11.04 -0.34
CA THR A 179 4.24 -10.48 0.65
C THR A 179 5.02 -9.31 0.06
N ILE A 180 5.56 -9.48 -1.16
CA ILE A 180 6.28 -8.41 -1.88
C ILE A 180 5.33 -7.25 -2.19
N ALA A 181 4.11 -7.51 -2.65
CA ALA A 181 3.11 -6.48 -2.96
C ALA A 181 2.81 -5.60 -1.72
N MET A 182 2.63 -6.22 -0.56
CA MET A 182 2.37 -5.52 0.71
C MET A 182 3.53 -4.63 1.16
N LEU A 183 4.78 -5.04 0.88
CA LEU A 183 5.97 -4.24 1.19
C LEU A 183 6.13 -3.06 0.22
N LEU A 184 5.81 -3.21 -1.07
CA LEU A 184 5.98 -2.15 -2.06
C LEU A 184 5.11 -0.92 -1.75
N GLY A 185 3.85 -1.14 -1.44
CA GLY A 185 2.93 -0.07 -1.06
C GLY A 185 2.46 0.83 -2.22
N GLY A 186 1.72 1.89 -1.87
CA GLY A 186 1.20 2.88 -2.83
C GLY A 186 2.12 4.08 -3.06
N SER A 187 1.55 5.21 -3.49
CA SER A 187 2.31 6.45 -3.77
C SER A 187 2.75 7.19 -2.50
N ALA A 188 3.81 7.98 -2.60
CA ALA A 188 4.16 8.95 -1.56
C ALA A 188 3.06 10.02 -1.42
N CYS A 189 2.96 10.64 -0.26
CA CYS A 189 1.89 11.63 0.03
C CYS A 189 0.49 11.13 -0.33
N SER A 190 0.24 9.82 -0.14
CA SER A 190 -1.07 9.16 -0.21
C SER A 190 -1.45 8.58 1.16
N THR A 191 -2.61 7.95 1.23
CA THR A 191 -3.05 7.24 2.44
C THR A 191 -2.36 5.88 2.64
N ALA A 192 -1.77 5.30 1.59
CA ALA A 192 -1.14 3.98 1.61
C ALA A 192 0.11 3.90 2.50
N GLY A 193 0.46 2.70 2.94
CA GLY A 193 1.70 2.36 3.65
C GLY A 193 2.80 1.81 2.73
N GLY A 194 3.72 1.01 3.29
CA GLY A 194 4.80 0.34 2.58
C GLY A 194 5.97 1.25 2.19
N PHE A 195 6.86 0.73 1.34
CA PHE A 195 8.09 1.43 0.88
C PHE A 195 7.79 2.74 0.15
N LYS A 196 6.63 2.85 -0.47
CA LYS A 196 6.17 3.87 -1.42
C LYS A 196 6.77 3.71 -2.82
N ALA A 197 5.91 3.78 -3.83
CA ALA A 197 6.29 3.64 -5.24
C ALA A 197 7.37 4.66 -5.68
N LEU A 198 7.35 5.88 -5.11
CA LEU A 198 8.39 6.89 -5.38
C LEU A 198 9.78 6.38 -5.03
N ARG A 199 9.97 5.81 -3.82
CA ARG A 199 11.30 5.37 -3.37
C ARG A 199 11.82 4.20 -4.20
N ILE A 200 10.94 3.27 -4.56
CA ILE A 200 11.30 2.17 -5.46
C ILE A 200 11.67 2.69 -6.85
N GLY A 201 10.90 3.64 -7.39
CA GLY A 201 11.21 4.30 -8.66
C GLY A 201 12.54 5.06 -8.63
N VAL A 202 12.81 5.79 -7.55
CA VAL A 202 14.10 6.49 -7.34
C VAL A 202 15.28 5.51 -7.28
N ILE A 203 15.16 4.43 -6.51
CA ILE A 203 16.20 3.39 -6.41
C ILE A 203 16.46 2.75 -7.77
N PHE A 204 15.40 2.40 -8.51
CA PHE A 204 15.54 1.78 -9.82
C PHE A 204 16.17 2.72 -10.85
N GLU A 205 15.77 4.00 -10.90
CA GLU A 205 16.35 4.97 -11.82
C GLU A 205 17.80 5.33 -11.43
N THR A 206 18.11 5.35 -10.15
CA THR A 206 19.51 5.50 -9.66
C THR A 206 20.34 4.31 -10.14
N PHE A 207 19.90 3.07 -9.93
CA PHE A 207 20.59 1.87 -10.38
C PHE A 207 20.83 1.88 -11.89
N LYS A 208 19.81 2.16 -12.68
CA LYS A 208 19.89 2.28 -14.13
C LYS A 208 20.89 3.34 -14.58
N THR A 209 20.93 4.47 -13.89
CA THR A 209 21.85 5.57 -14.21
C THR A 209 23.29 5.21 -13.85
N GLU A 210 23.51 4.54 -12.69
CA GLU A 210 24.85 4.05 -12.34
C GLU A 210 25.37 3.01 -13.35
N VAL A 211 24.55 2.04 -13.75
CA VAL A 211 24.93 1.10 -14.79
C VAL A 211 25.27 1.82 -16.11
N LYS A 212 24.48 2.85 -16.47
CA LYS A 212 24.76 3.66 -17.66
C LYS A 212 26.09 4.42 -17.56
N LYS A 213 26.44 4.92 -16.38
CA LYS A 213 27.74 5.60 -16.16
C LYS A 213 28.94 4.68 -16.43
N LEU A 214 28.84 3.40 -16.04
CA LEU A 214 29.90 2.41 -16.29
C LEU A 214 30.18 2.18 -17.79
N LEU A 215 29.22 2.51 -18.65
CA LEU A 215 29.33 2.35 -20.11
C LEU A 215 29.75 3.64 -20.83
N LEU A 216 29.92 4.74 -20.11
CA LEU A 216 30.24 6.05 -20.67
C LEU A 216 31.65 6.49 -20.28
N PRO A 217 32.33 7.35 -21.10
CA PRO A 217 33.59 7.96 -20.73
C PRO A 217 33.45 8.80 -19.43
N GLU A 218 34.49 8.80 -18.59
CA GLU A 218 34.50 9.51 -17.30
C GLU A 218 34.24 11.04 -17.42
N SER A 219 34.55 11.64 -18.58
CA SER A 219 34.30 13.05 -18.86
C SER A 219 32.82 13.42 -19.02
N ARG A 220 31.91 12.43 -19.10
CA ARG A 220 30.48 12.69 -19.38
C ARG A 220 29.68 12.82 -18.08
N ILE A 221 29.13 14.00 -17.84
CA ILE A 221 28.20 14.25 -16.72
C ILE A 221 26.84 13.61 -17.06
N VAL A 222 26.39 12.68 -16.22
CA VAL A 222 25.07 12.04 -16.33
C VAL A 222 24.24 12.48 -15.13
N GLU A 223 23.14 13.21 -15.39
CA GLU A 223 22.20 13.63 -14.36
C GLU A 223 21.12 12.56 -14.14
N TYR A 224 20.73 12.38 -12.88
CA TYR A 224 19.57 11.55 -12.52
C TYR A 224 18.29 12.37 -12.70
N ARG A 225 17.48 12.05 -13.69
CA ARG A 225 16.23 12.76 -13.97
C ARG A 225 15.04 11.85 -13.79
N ILE A 226 13.98 12.36 -13.17
CA ILE A 226 12.69 11.70 -13.05
C ILE A 226 11.58 12.68 -13.37
N HIS A 227 10.43 12.16 -13.83
CA HIS A 227 9.20 12.92 -13.93
C HIS A 227 8.28 12.57 -12.75
N HIS A 228 8.13 13.53 -11.83
CA HIS A 228 7.21 13.41 -10.70
C HIS A 228 6.37 14.70 -10.64
N ILE A 229 5.20 14.69 -11.35
CA ILE A 229 4.33 15.86 -11.61
C ILE A 229 5.01 16.96 -12.42
N LYS A 230 6.32 17.05 -12.35
CA LYS A 230 7.22 17.91 -13.13
C LYS A 230 8.56 17.21 -13.30
N GLU A 231 9.31 17.61 -14.32
CA GLU A 231 10.70 17.17 -14.47
C GLU A 231 11.52 17.65 -13.27
N MET A 232 12.25 16.74 -12.63
CA MET A 232 13.15 17.06 -11.54
C MET A 232 14.44 16.25 -11.59
N ILE A 233 15.53 16.88 -11.18
CA ILE A 233 16.82 16.23 -10.97
C ILE A 233 16.81 15.65 -9.55
N LEU A 234 17.17 14.38 -9.43
CA LEU A 234 17.26 13.72 -8.14
C LEU A 234 18.41 14.31 -7.32
N SER A 235 18.12 14.77 -6.13
CA SER A 235 19.13 15.15 -5.16
C SER A 235 19.72 13.93 -4.46
N ASP A 236 20.99 13.98 -4.10
CA ASP A 236 21.65 12.93 -3.32
C ASP A 236 20.93 12.65 -2.00
N SER A 237 20.32 13.67 -1.39
CA SER A 237 19.56 13.53 -0.15
C SER A 237 18.31 12.66 -0.36
N LEU A 238 17.59 12.80 -1.49
CA LEU A 238 16.41 11.98 -1.81
C LEU A 238 16.81 10.53 -2.10
N ILE A 239 17.92 10.33 -2.83
CA ILE A 239 18.46 9.01 -3.11
C ILE A 239 18.82 8.30 -1.79
N ARG A 240 19.64 8.93 -0.94
CA ARG A 240 20.06 8.38 0.36
C ARG A 240 18.88 8.08 1.27
N SER A 241 17.92 9.00 1.40
CA SER A 241 16.73 8.79 2.24
C SER A 241 15.88 7.64 1.73
N SER A 242 15.74 7.47 0.41
CA SER A 242 15.01 6.35 -0.19
C SER A 242 15.66 5.00 0.17
N PHE A 243 16.97 4.88 0.04
CA PHE A 243 17.70 3.66 0.44
C PHE A 243 17.60 3.39 1.93
N LEU A 244 17.77 4.40 2.80
CA LEU A 244 17.70 4.24 4.25
C LEU A 244 16.32 3.78 4.71
N ILE A 245 15.26 4.37 4.18
CA ILE A 245 13.89 4.00 4.56
C ILE A 245 13.56 2.58 4.08
N VAL A 246 13.88 2.22 2.84
CA VAL A 246 13.65 0.86 2.33
C VAL A 246 14.45 -0.16 3.14
N THR A 247 15.70 0.13 3.49
CA THR A 247 16.52 -0.72 4.35
C THR A 247 15.88 -0.89 5.74
N ALA A 248 15.39 0.20 6.36
CA ALA A 248 14.73 0.15 7.66
C ALA A 248 13.46 -0.72 7.63
N TYR A 249 12.66 -0.62 6.56
CA TYR A 249 11.52 -1.51 6.35
C TYR A 249 11.93 -2.97 6.24
N LEU A 250 12.96 -3.28 5.44
CA LEU A 250 13.46 -4.66 5.27
C LEU A 250 14.00 -5.24 6.59
N VAL A 251 14.73 -4.44 7.37
CA VAL A 251 15.20 -4.84 8.70
C VAL A 251 14.03 -5.14 9.62
N THR A 252 13.03 -4.24 9.69
CA THR A 252 11.84 -4.42 10.54
C THR A 252 11.04 -5.65 10.11
N PHE A 253 10.82 -5.83 8.82
CA PHE A 253 10.18 -7.01 8.24
C PHE A 253 10.92 -8.30 8.63
N THR A 254 12.26 -8.33 8.49
CA THR A 254 13.08 -9.48 8.82
C THR A 254 13.03 -9.79 10.32
N VAL A 255 13.18 -8.78 11.17
CA VAL A 255 13.08 -8.94 12.63
C VAL A 255 11.71 -9.45 13.04
N GLY A 256 10.63 -8.88 12.50
CA GLY A 256 9.27 -9.35 12.75
C GLY A 256 9.05 -10.80 12.32
N THR A 257 9.57 -11.17 11.14
CA THR A 257 9.50 -12.55 10.65
C THR A 257 10.23 -13.50 11.59
N LEU A 258 11.47 -13.18 12.01
CA LEU A 258 12.25 -13.98 12.94
C LEU A 258 11.55 -14.15 14.29
N ILE A 259 11.00 -13.06 14.85
CA ILE A 259 10.24 -13.14 16.12
C ILE A 259 9.02 -14.05 15.94
N THR A 260 8.29 -13.93 14.85
CA THR A 260 7.11 -14.76 14.58
C THR A 260 7.48 -16.24 14.45
N LEU A 261 8.62 -16.55 13.82
CA LEU A 261 9.18 -17.91 13.76
C LEU A 261 9.51 -18.48 15.14
N LEU A 262 10.03 -17.68 16.07
CA LEU A 262 10.32 -18.11 17.45
C LEU A 262 9.05 -18.55 18.21
N PHE A 263 7.88 -18.07 17.80
CA PHE A 263 6.59 -18.54 18.33
C PHE A 263 6.05 -19.80 17.63
N GLY A 264 6.83 -20.43 16.75
CA GLY A 264 6.48 -21.69 16.10
C GLY A 264 5.61 -21.59 14.86
N TYR A 265 5.40 -20.39 14.30
CA TYR A 265 4.67 -20.25 13.05
C TYR A 265 5.55 -20.59 11.83
N PRO A 266 5.01 -21.19 10.75
CA PRO A 266 5.76 -21.47 9.53
C PRO A 266 6.32 -20.20 8.87
N LEU A 267 7.44 -20.32 8.15
CA LEU A 267 8.12 -19.18 7.50
C LEU A 267 7.19 -18.36 6.60
N THR A 268 6.38 -19.02 5.77
CA THR A 268 5.45 -18.33 4.84
C THR A 268 4.42 -17.51 5.61
N MET A 269 3.87 -18.05 6.72
CA MET A 269 2.94 -17.32 7.59
C MET A 269 3.63 -16.14 8.28
N ALA A 270 4.81 -16.37 8.83
CA ALA A 270 5.59 -15.36 9.54
C ALA A 270 5.97 -14.18 8.61
N ALA A 271 6.42 -14.47 7.40
CA ALA A 271 6.79 -13.45 6.42
C ALA A 271 5.56 -12.66 5.94
N PHE A 272 4.47 -13.35 5.60
CA PHE A 272 3.24 -12.69 5.15
C PHE A 272 2.69 -11.72 6.19
N GLU A 273 2.51 -12.19 7.45
CA GLU A 273 2.01 -11.32 8.53
C GLU A 273 2.96 -10.17 8.84
N SER A 274 4.28 -10.44 8.90
CA SER A 274 5.26 -9.38 9.15
C SER A 274 5.27 -8.31 8.05
N ALA A 275 5.08 -8.70 6.79
CA ALA A 275 4.93 -7.75 5.69
C ALA A 275 3.65 -6.93 5.81
N SER A 276 2.53 -7.59 6.13
CA SER A 276 1.24 -6.93 6.35
C SER A 276 1.29 -5.92 7.49
N VAL A 277 1.93 -6.31 8.60
CA VAL A 277 2.11 -5.45 9.78
C VAL A 277 3.03 -4.27 9.47
N THR A 278 4.22 -4.51 8.89
CA THR A 278 5.20 -3.46 8.60
C THR A 278 4.69 -2.49 7.52
N GLY A 279 3.99 -3.02 6.51
CA GLY A 279 3.38 -2.22 5.44
C GLY A 279 2.07 -1.54 5.86
N ASN A 280 1.54 -1.82 7.06
CA ASN A 280 0.23 -1.37 7.53
C ASN A 280 -0.92 -1.74 6.59
N VAL A 281 -0.93 -2.99 6.12
CA VAL A 281 -1.89 -3.49 5.12
C VAL A 281 -3.16 -4.02 5.77
N GLY A 282 -3.01 -4.91 6.75
CA GLY A 282 -4.14 -5.52 7.46
C GLY A 282 -4.63 -6.85 6.89
N LEU A 283 -4.07 -7.35 5.78
CA LEU A 283 -4.31 -8.72 5.33
C LEU A 283 -3.70 -9.70 6.34
N SER A 284 -4.42 -10.75 6.68
CA SER A 284 -3.96 -11.79 7.59
C SER A 284 -4.04 -13.18 6.97
N ILE A 285 -3.09 -14.02 7.34
CA ILE A 285 -3.04 -15.43 6.97
C ILE A 285 -3.39 -16.34 8.17
N GLY A 286 -3.78 -15.70 9.30
CA GLY A 286 -4.26 -16.38 10.50
C GLY A 286 -3.31 -16.38 11.69
N VAL A 287 -2.16 -15.71 11.63
CA VAL A 287 -1.28 -15.48 12.80
C VAL A 287 -1.93 -14.48 13.76
N THR A 288 -2.43 -13.37 13.20
CA THR A 288 -3.16 -12.36 13.97
C THR A 288 -4.52 -12.92 14.40
N SER A 289 -4.67 -13.20 15.68
CA SER A 289 -5.88 -13.77 16.27
C SER A 289 -6.07 -13.31 17.71
N THR A 290 -7.24 -13.58 18.29
CA THR A 290 -7.52 -13.30 19.70
C THR A 290 -6.59 -14.06 20.65
N SER A 291 -6.17 -15.28 20.27
CA SER A 291 -5.29 -16.17 21.04
C SER A 291 -3.78 -15.91 20.80
N MET A 292 -3.43 -14.91 19.98
CA MET A 292 -2.03 -14.58 19.68
C MET A 292 -1.26 -14.21 20.95
N PRO A 293 0.00 -14.69 21.14
CA PRO A 293 0.84 -14.38 22.30
C PRO A 293 1.02 -12.87 22.52
N LEU A 294 0.96 -12.44 23.78
CA LEU A 294 1.03 -11.01 24.13
C LEU A 294 2.31 -10.33 23.60
N LEU A 295 3.46 -10.99 23.74
CA LEU A 295 4.73 -10.44 23.27
C LEU A 295 4.72 -10.22 21.75
N LEU A 296 4.13 -11.14 20.99
CA LEU A 296 4.00 -11.00 19.55
C LEU A 296 3.01 -9.86 19.18
N LYS A 297 1.93 -9.68 19.96
CA LYS A 297 1.02 -8.52 19.79
C LYS A 297 1.76 -7.19 19.98
N ILE A 298 2.56 -7.08 21.04
CA ILE A 298 3.35 -5.87 21.32
C ILE A 298 4.35 -5.60 20.18
N THR A 299 5.06 -6.65 19.74
CA THR A 299 5.99 -6.55 18.61
C THR A 299 5.29 -6.00 17.36
N TYR A 300 4.14 -6.55 17.01
CA TYR A 300 3.38 -6.11 15.84
C TYR A 300 2.87 -4.67 15.97
N ILE A 301 2.43 -4.25 17.16
CA ILE A 301 2.04 -2.86 17.43
C ILE A 301 3.22 -1.91 17.18
N ILE A 302 4.41 -2.25 17.67
CA ILE A 302 5.62 -1.45 17.45
C ILE A 302 5.97 -1.39 15.97
N MET A 303 5.91 -2.53 15.26
CA MET A 303 6.19 -2.60 13.81
C MET A 303 5.20 -1.75 13.00
N MET A 304 3.89 -1.80 13.32
CA MET A 304 2.89 -0.94 12.68
C MET A 304 3.17 0.53 12.90
N TRP A 305 3.56 0.90 14.11
CA TRP A 305 3.92 2.29 14.45
C TRP A 305 5.15 2.75 13.69
N LEU A 306 6.21 1.94 13.63
CA LEU A 306 7.44 2.20 12.85
C LEU A 306 7.13 2.38 11.36
N GLY A 307 6.37 1.47 10.77
CA GLY A 307 5.98 1.50 9.36
C GLY A 307 5.12 2.71 9.02
N ARG A 308 4.15 3.07 9.89
CA ARG A 308 3.25 4.20 9.62
C ARG A 308 3.94 5.55 9.64
N LEU A 309 4.90 5.75 10.52
CA LEU A 309 5.66 7.00 10.67
C LEU A 309 6.93 7.05 9.78
N GLU A 310 7.09 6.08 8.89
CA GLU A 310 8.18 6.03 7.90
C GLU A 310 9.59 6.13 8.52
N PHE A 311 9.78 5.59 9.72
CA PHE A 311 11.02 5.45 10.48
C PHE A 311 11.73 6.75 10.84
N MET A 312 11.95 7.68 9.89
CA MET A 312 12.74 8.90 10.11
C MET A 312 12.21 9.78 11.23
N SER A 313 10.88 9.90 11.33
CA SER A 313 10.22 10.66 12.40
C SER A 313 10.45 10.03 13.78
N ILE A 314 10.47 8.69 13.84
CA ILE A 314 10.69 7.95 15.09
C ILE A 314 12.16 8.03 15.49
N PHE A 315 13.10 7.87 14.56
CA PHE A 315 14.53 8.01 14.86
C PHE A 315 14.85 9.43 15.34
N ALA A 316 14.23 10.45 14.74
CA ALA A 316 14.35 11.83 15.21
C ALA A 316 13.80 12.00 16.64
N LEU A 317 12.63 11.40 16.93
CA LEU A 317 12.04 11.43 18.28
C LEU A 317 12.92 10.72 19.31
N ILE A 318 13.42 9.54 19.00
CA ILE A 318 14.33 8.78 19.87
C ILE A 318 15.62 9.59 20.11
N ALA A 319 16.23 10.14 19.07
CA ALA A 319 17.42 10.96 19.18
C ALA A 319 17.17 12.21 20.05
N PHE A 320 15.99 12.84 19.93
CA PHE A 320 15.59 13.97 20.76
C PHE A 320 15.48 13.59 22.24
N ILE A 321 14.83 12.47 22.54
CA ILE A 321 14.65 11.96 23.92
C ILE A 321 16.02 11.60 24.52
N LEU A 322 16.86 10.86 23.79
CA LEU A 322 18.19 10.42 24.27
C LEU A 322 19.16 11.59 24.50
N LYS A 323 19.06 12.66 23.72
CA LYS A 323 19.87 13.89 23.93
C LYS A 323 19.35 14.81 25.03
N GLY A 324 18.33 14.39 25.79
CA GLY A 324 17.79 15.14 26.93
C GLY A 324 17.04 16.40 26.54
N GLY A 325 16.26 16.36 25.43
CA GLY A 325 15.61 17.53 24.89
C GLY A 325 16.65 18.65 24.67
N LEU A 326 16.89 19.06 23.45
CA LEU A 326 17.92 20.07 23.14
C LEU A 326 18.05 21.07 24.28
N LYS A 327 19.15 20.97 25.05
CA LYS A 327 19.58 22.08 25.87
C LYS A 327 19.66 23.29 24.95
N LYS A 328 18.77 24.26 25.19
CA LYS A 328 18.79 25.56 24.52
C LYS A 328 20.14 26.19 24.61
#